data_4ace7df458411d7cd3b16e3349d3abce
#
_entry.id   4ace7df458411d7cd3b16e3349d3abce
#
_cell.length_a   1.000
_cell.length_b   1.000
_cell.length_c   1.000
_cell.angle_alpha   90.00
_cell.angle_beta   90.00
_cell.angle_gamma   90.00
#
_symmetry.space_group_name_H-M   'P 1'
#
loop_
_entity.id
_entity.type
_entity.pdbx_description
1 polymer ?
#
loop_
_entity_poly.entity_id
_entity_poly.type
_entity_poly.pdbx_seq_one_letter_code
_entity_poly.pdbx_strand_id
1 'polypeptide(L)'
;MTIIIDSQAHIDFGLSYPVTYEIDIPNGSQNLNAYRKYSSSQNWNLIDKKTSDDFFNGIEAVRFDYDEQKVYISVGFSSISDTIFIKLEDDDGNIVSSSIEKICEYYDNRHAAVTITADDWADYCHEKFIQACQNFRSYNLWY
;
A
#
# COMPACT_ATOMS: atom_id res chain seq x y z
N MET A 1 -18.11 6.57 6.66
CA MET A 1 -17.92 7.65 5.65
C MET A 1 -16.97 7.11 4.57
N THR A 2 -17.21 7.44 3.30
CA THR A 2 -16.32 7.05 2.21
C THR A 2 -15.23 8.12 2.06
N ILE A 3 -13.96 7.70 2.00
CA ILE A 3 -12.82 8.57 1.69
C ILE A 3 -12.75 8.72 0.17
N ILE A 4 -12.45 9.94 -0.29
CA ILE A 4 -12.35 10.28 -1.71
C ILE A 4 -10.93 10.81 -1.96
N ILE A 5 -10.23 10.20 -2.93
CA ILE A 5 -8.88 10.58 -3.33
C ILE A 5 -8.92 11.02 -4.79
N ASP A 6 -8.48 12.24 -5.04
CA ASP A 6 -8.35 12.79 -6.38
C ASP A 6 -7.01 12.35 -7.01
N SER A 7 -7.10 11.54 -8.06
CA SER A 7 -5.91 11.05 -8.78
C SER A 7 -5.13 12.18 -9.46
N GLN A 8 -5.81 13.24 -9.91
CA GLN A 8 -5.15 14.36 -10.59
C GLN A 8 -4.10 15.04 -9.70
N ALA A 9 -4.42 15.26 -8.42
CA ALA A 9 -3.50 15.89 -7.49
C ALA A 9 -2.19 15.09 -7.35
N HIS A 10 -2.24 13.76 -7.38
CA HIS A 10 -1.03 12.93 -7.31
C HIS A 10 -0.24 12.94 -8.61
N ILE A 11 -0.91 12.90 -9.74
CA ILE A 11 -0.27 12.89 -11.06
C ILE A 11 0.41 14.22 -11.36
N ASP A 12 -0.16 15.32 -10.94
CA ASP A 12 0.44 16.65 -11.05
C ASP A 12 1.77 16.75 -10.29
N PHE A 13 1.97 15.93 -9.25
CA PHE A 13 3.24 15.75 -8.56
C PHE A 13 4.14 14.66 -9.16
N GLY A 14 3.78 14.07 -10.29
CA GLY A 14 4.56 13.03 -10.96
C GLY A 14 4.53 11.66 -10.26
N LEU A 15 3.56 11.41 -9.40
CA LEU A 15 3.42 10.12 -8.69
C LEU A 15 2.77 9.09 -9.62
N SER A 16 3.59 8.19 -10.16
CA SER A 16 3.15 7.08 -11.01
C SER A 16 3.17 5.71 -10.30
N TYR A 17 3.44 5.70 -9.01
CA TYR A 17 3.53 4.50 -8.17
C TYR A 17 2.52 4.58 -7.01
N PRO A 18 2.28 3.47 -6.30
CA PRO A 18 1.33 3.43 -5.20
C PRO A 18 1.64 4.44 -4.11
N VAL A 19 0.59 5.09 -3.61
CA VAL A 19 0.68 6.03 -2.50
C VAL A 19 0.02 5.39 -1.28
N THR A 20 0.66 5.52 -0.14
CA THR A 20 0.14 5.02 1.14
C THR A 20 -0.46 6.17 1.94
N TYR A 21 -1.69 5.96 2.37
CA TYR A 21 -2.43 6.86 3.26
C TYR A 21 -2.49 6.26 4.65
N GLU A 22 -2.18 7.08 5.65
CA GLU A 22 -2.49 6.79 7.05
C GLU A 22 -3.89 7.30 7.35
N ILE A 23 -4.73 6.43 7.87
CA ILE A 23 -6.16 6.67 8.09
C ILE A 23 -6.47 6.38 9.55
N ASP A 24 -7.13 7.32 10.20
CA ASP A 24 -7.65 7.15 11.54
C ASP A 24 -8.94 6.32 11.53
N ILE A 25 -9.04 5.41 12.47
CA ILE A 25 -10.24 4.61 12.74
C ILE A 25 -10.70 4.81 14.19
N PRO A 26 -12.00 4.64 14.47
CA PRO A 26 -12.53 4.81 15.82
C PRO A 26 -11.89 3.84 16.81
N ASN A 27 -11.73 4.29 18.05
CA ASN A 27 -11.25 3.46 19.14
C ASN A 27 -12.11 2.20 19.32
N GLY A 28 -11.44 1.07 19.48
CA GLY A 28 -12.10 -0.23 19.63
C GLY A 28 -12.51 -0.90 18.32
N SER A 29 -12.20 -0.29 17.17
CA SER A 29 -12.37 -0.96 15.87
C SER A 29 -11.51 -2.22 15.80
N GLN A 30 -12.08 -3.30 15.27
CA GLN A 30 -11.39 -4.59 15.05
C GLN A 30 -11.97 -5.27 13.82
N ASN A 31 -11.22 -6.20 13.24
CA ASN A 31 -11.66 -7.07 12.13
C ASN A 31 -12.23 -6.31 10.91
N LEU A 32 -11.64 -5.15 10.60
CA LEU A 32 -12.09 -4.36 9.47
C LEU A 32 -11.62 -4.93 8.13
N ASN A 33 -12.38 -4.63 7.09
CA ASN A 33 -12.04 -4.86 5.69
C ASN A 33 -11.97 -3.52 4.95
N ALA A 34 -11.01 -3.37 4.07
CA ALA A 34 -10.86 -2.18 3.24
C ALA A 34 -11.26 -2.48 1.80
N TYR A 35 -12.03 -1.59 1.21
CA TYR A 35 -12.47 -1.70 -0.18
C TYR A 35 -12.12 -0.45 -0.95
N ARG A 36 -11.79 -0.64 -2.21
CA ARG A 36 -11.50 0.42 -3.16
C ARG A 36 -12.42 0.33 -4.37
N LYS A 37 -12.79 1.49 -4.91
CA LYS A 37 -13.50 1.64 -6.18
C LYS A 37 -12.94 2.83 -6.93
N TYR A 38 -12.74 2.71 -8.26
CA TYR A 38 -12.49 3.85 -9.14
C TYR A 38 -13.81 4.47 -9.61
N SER A 39 -13.76 5.77 -9.96
CA SER A 39 -14.93 6.47 -10.53
C SER A 39 -15.42 5.84 -11.83
N SER A 40 -14.50 5.25 -12.62
CA SER A 40 -14.80 4.52 -13.85
C SER A 40 -15.42 3.15 -13.63
N SER A 41 -15.49 2.66 -12.39
CA SER A 41 -16.00 1.32 -12.02
C SER A 41 -17.23 1.41 -11.12
N GLN A 42 -18.15 0.47 -11.28
CA GLN A 42 -19.30 0.32 -10.39
C GLN A 42 -19.01 -0.61 -9.19
N ASN A 43 -17.96 -1.41 -9.27
CA ASN A 43 -17.67 -2.46 -8.30
C ASN A 43 -16.67 -2.01 -7.24
N TRP A 44 -16.97 -2.33 -5.98
CA TRP A 44 -16.04 -2.30 -4.88
C TRP A 44 -15.15 -3.55 -4.92
N ASN A 45 -13.85 -3.37 -4.83
CA ASN A 45 -12.87 -4.43 -4.76
C ASN A 45 -12.25 -4.45 -3.36
N LEU A 46 -12.21 -5.63 -2.76
CA LEU A 46 -11.49 -5.84 -1.51
C LEU A 46 -10.00 -5.60 -1.72
N ILE A 47 -9.36 -4.88 -0.81
CA ILE A 47 -7.91 -4.70 -0.78
C ILE A 47 -7.32 -5.79 0.11
N ASP A 48 -6.30 -6.49 -0.39
CA ASP A 48 -5.63 -7.55 0.34
C ASP A 48 -4.98 -7.03 1.62
N LYS A 49 -5.24 -7.73 2.73
CA LYS A 49 -4.60 -7.45 4.01
C LYS A 49 -3.14 -7.92 3.97
N LYS A 50 -2.24 -7.08 4.43
CA LYS A 50 -0.82 -7.39 4.59
C LYS A 50 -0.41 -7.24 6.05
N THR A 51 0.55 -8.03 6.46
CA THR A 51 1.21 -7.87 7.75
C THR A 51 2.40 -6.92 7.61
N SER A 52 2.95 -6.45 8.75
CA SER A 52 4.13 -5.59 8.74
C SER A 52 5.37 -6.26 8.12
N ASP A 53 5.39 -7.59 8.10
CA ASP A 53 6.52 -8.38 7.58
C ASP A 53 6.33 -8.77 6.11
N ASP A 54 5.15 -8.52 5.55
CA ASP A 54 4.86 -8.81 4.16
C ASP A 54 5.68 -7.89 3.25
N PHE A 55 6.14 -8.50 2.18
CA PHE A 55 6.90 -7.81 1.17
C PHE A 55 6.00 -7.01 0.24
N PHE A 56 6.58 -5.96 -0.34
CA PHE A 56 5.98 -5.26 -1.45
C PHE A 56 5.78 -6.23 -2.62
N ASN A 57 4.59 -6.78 -2.72
CA ASN A 57 4.24 -7.81 -3.68
C ASN A 57 3.13 -7.36 -4.64
N GLY A 58 2.83 -6.08 -4.65
CA GLY A 58 1.77 -5.53 -5.47
C GLY A 58 1.56 -4.06 -5.24
N ILE A 59 0.65 -3.50 -6.02
CA ILE A 59 0.35 -2.06 -6.04
C ILE A 59 -0.55 -1.68 -4.86
N GLU A 60 -1.48 -2.56 -4.48
CA GLU A 60 -2.49 -2.28 -3.47
C GLU A 60 -2.35 -3.22 -2.28
N ALA A 61 -2.42 -2.66 -1.10
CA ALA A 61 -2.41 -3.41 0.14
C ALA A 61 -3.00 -2.60 1.28
N VAL A 62 -3.51 -3.27 2.29
CA VAL A 62 -3.94 -2.66 3.55
C VAL A 62 -3.30 -3.36 4.73
N ARG A 63 -2.79 -2.57 5.67
CA ARG A 63 -2.32 -3.02 6.96
C ARG A 63 -3.09 -2.30 8.07
N PHE A 64 -3.65 -3.07 8.99
CA PHE A 64 -4.37 -2.56 10.15
C PHE A 64 -3.46 -2.58 11.38
N ASP A 65 -3.35 -1.45 12.03
CA ASP A 65 -2.72 -1.29 13.33
C ASP A 65 -3.81 -0.94 14.35
N TYR A 66 -4.35 -1.97 14.96
CA TYR A 66 -5.45 -1.80 15.91
C TYR A 66 -4.99 -1.24 17.27
N ASP A 67 -3.72 -1.37 17.60
CA ASP A 67 -3.16 -0.81 18.82
C ASP A 67 -3.08 0.71 18.74
N GLU A 68 -2.62 1.22 17.59
CA GLU A 68 -2.53 2.65 17.31
C GLU A 68 -3.83 3.23 16.71
N GLN A 69 -4.85 2.41 16.47
CA GLN A 69 -6.10 2.78 15.79
C GLN A 69 -5.87 3.45 14.44
N LYS A 70 -4.95 2.87 13.66
CA LYS A 70 -4.55 3.33 12.35
C LYS A 70 -4.73 2.25 11.29
N VAL A 71 -4.94 2.70 10.07
CA VAL A 71 -4.95 1.84 8.88
C VAL A 71 -4.03 2.47 7.85
N TYR A 72 -3.14 1.67 7.28
CA TYR A 72 -2.25 2.06 6.20
C TYR A 72 -2.76 1.44 4.91
N ILE A 73 -3.24 2.28 3.98
CA ILE A 73 -3.80 1.83 2.70
C ILE A 73 -2.93 2.33 1.57
N SER A 74 -2.37 1.41 0.81
CA SER A 74 -1.61 1.69 -0.40
C SER A 74 -2.48 1.46 -1.61
N VAL A 75 -2.63 2.48 -2.46
CA VAL A 75 -3.42 2.42 -3.70
C VAL A 75 -2.65 3.00 -4.87
N GLY A 76 -2.84 2.39 -6.04
CA GLY A 76 -2.31 2.88 -7.30
C GLY A 76 -3.39 3.61 -8.11
N PHE A 77 -2.96 4.48 -9.01
CA PHE A 77 -3.84 5.23 -9.89
C PHE A 77 -3.90 4.58 -11.27
N SER A 78 -5.10 4.26 -11.73
CA SER A 78 -5.29 3.66 -13.06
C SER A 78 -5.30 4.70 -14.19
N SER A 79 -5.72 5.92 -13.88
CA SER A 79 -5.83 7.02 -14.82
C SER A 79 -5.84 8.36 -14.09
N ILE A 80 -5.39 9.42 -14.74
CA ILE A 80 -5.44 10.79 -14.22
C ILE A 80 -6.86 11.31 -14.01
N SER A 81 -7.83 10.72 -14.73
CA SER A 81 -9.24 11.14 -14.65
C SER A 81 -10.04 10.35 -13.62
N ASP A 82 -9.46 9.33 -12.99
CA ASP A 82 -10.17 8.54 -12.00
C ASP A 82 -10.08 9.18 -10.61
N THR A 83 -11.20 9.10 -9.90
CA THR A 83 -11.25 9.34 -8.47
C THR A 83 -11.28 7.99 -7.77
N ILE A 84 -10.50 7.84 -6.71
CA ILE A 84 -10.47 6.64 -5.88
C ILE A 84 -11.39 6.85 -4.69
N PHE A 85 -12.28 5.90 -4.49
CA PHE A 85 -13.13 5.82 -3.31
C PHE A 85 -12.65 4.68 -2.42
N ILE A 86 -12.48 4.95 -1.13
CA ILE A 86 -12.09 3.96 -0.12
C ILE A 86 -13.18 3.92 0.95
N LYS A 87 -13.54 2.72 1.38
CA LYS A 87 -14.38 2.49 2.55
C LYS A 87 -13.78 1.39 3.41
N LEU A 88 -14.00 1.50 4.71
CA LEU A 88 -13.74 0.48 5.70
C LEU A 88 -15.06 -0.08 6.18
N GLU A 89 -15.15 -1.39 6.27
CA GLU A 89 -16.34 -2.10 6.76
C GLU A 89 -15.95 -3.05 7.89
N ASP A 90 -16.82 -3.17 8.88
CA ASP A 90 -16.72 -4.21 9.90
C ASP A 90 -17.27 -5.56 9.37
N ASP A 91 -17.21 -6.60 10.19
CA ASP A 91 -17.68 -7.95 9.82
C ASP A 91 -19.19 -8.00 9.58
N ASP A 92 -19.96 -7.05 10.09
CA ASP A 92 -21.40 -6.92 9.87
C ASP A 92 -21.74 -6.14 8.58
N GLY A 93 -20.74 -5.61 7.89
CA GLY A 93 -20.88 -4.81 6.68
C GLY A 93 -21.22 -3.34 6.92
N ASN A 94 -21.08 -2.85 8.16
CA ASN A 94 -21.29 -1.44 8.44
C ASN A 94 -20.06 -0.61 8.05
N ILE A 95 -20.31 0.53 7.42
CA ILE A 95 -19.23 1.44 7.05
C ILE A 95 -18.71 2.15 8.31
N VAL A 96 -17.43 1.98 8.59
CA VAL A 96 -16.74 2.62 9.71
C VAL A 96 -16.37 4.05 9.35
N SER A 97 -16.56 4.97 10.29
CA SER A 97 -16.13 6.36 10.13
C SER A 97 -14.62 6.43 10.16
N SER A 98 -14.03 7.04 9.15
CA SER A 98 -12.58 7.11 8.98
C SER A 98 -12.18 8.41 8.27
N SER A 99 -10.96 8.89 8.52
CA SER A 99 -10.42 10.09 7.88
C SER A 99 -8.94 9.92 7.57
N ILE A 100 -8.50 10.53 6.47
CA ILE A 100 -7.07 10.58 6.15
C ILE A 100 -6.39 11.50 7.17
N GLU A 101 -5.34 10.98 7.83
CA GLU A 101 -4.46 11.75 8.69
C GLU A 101 -3.33 12.37 7.86
N LYS A 102 -2.65 11.55 7.08
CA LYS A 102 -1.54 11.99 6.21
C LYS A 102 -1.27 11.04 5.06
N ILE A 103 -0.45 11.52 4.12
CA ILE A 103 0.22 10.68 3.12
C ILE A 103 1.56 10.24 3.71
N CYS A 104 1.85 8.94 3.68
CA CYS A 104 3.10 8.39 4.17
C CYS A 104 4.25 8.67 3.21
N GLU A 105 5.43 8.91 3.75
CA GLU A 105 6.64 9.16 2.96
C GLU A 105 7.08 7.93 2.17
N TYR A 106 6.93 6.75 2.78
CA TYR A 106 7.28 5.48 2.15
C TYR A 106 6.07 4.55 2.09
N TYR A 107 6.14 3.58 1.16
CA TYR A 107 5.13 2.53 1.01
C TYR A 107 4.87 1.82 2.34
N ASP A 108 3.58 1.58 2.63
CA ASP A 108 3.12 0.92 3.86
C ASP A 108 3.66 1.57 5.16
N ASN A 109 3.91 2.88 5.11
CA ASN A 109 4.49 3.64 6.23
C ASN A 109 5.80 3.04 6.77
N ARG A 110 6.65 2.52 5.90
CA ARG A 110 7.98 2.04 6.27
C ARG A 110 8.87 3.19 6.74
N HIS A 111 9.84 2.88 7.60
CA HIS A 111 10.75 3.89 8.14
C HIS A 111 11.83 4.33 7.14
N ALA A 112 12.11 3.50 6.15
CA ALA A 112 13.10 3.77 5.12
C ALA A 112 12.85 2.93 3.87
N ALA A 113 13.37 3.41 2.73
CA ALA A 113 13.51 2.66 1.49
C ALA A 113 14.98 2.56 1.12
N VAL A 114 15.42 1.38 0.70
CA VAL A 114 16.79 1.12 0.26
C VAL A 114 16.74 0.55 -1.14
N THR A 115 17.48 1.16 -2.06
CA THR A 115 17.70 0.63 -3.40
C THR A 115 19.12 0.10 -3.51
N ILE A 116 19.26 -1.15 -3.96
CA ILE A 116 20.55 -1.78 -4.20
C ILE A 116 20.64 -2.04 -5.70
N THR A 117 21.69 -1.51 -6.33
CA THR A 117 21.97 -1.73 -7.74
C THR A 117 23.24 -2.59 -7.89
N ALA A 118 23.29 -3.43 -8.91
CA ALA A 118 24.48 -4.18 -9.29
C ALA A 118 24.87 -3.75 -10.71
N ASP A 119 26.09 -3.23 -10.81
CA ASP A 119 26.66 -2.81 -12.08
C ASP A 119 27.63 -3.88 -12.61
N ASP A 120 27.97 -3.82 -13.89
CA ASP A 120 28.95 -4.66 -14.56
C ASP A 120 28.68 -6.16 -14.42
N TRP A 121 27.43 -6.54 -14.65
CA TRP A 121 27.03 -7.94 -14.69
C TRP A 121 27.78 -8.71 -15.79
N ALA A 122 28.43 -9.81 -15.42
CA ALA A 122 29.09 -10.71 -16.36
C ALA A 122 28.82 -12.18 -16.00
N ASP A 123 28.90 -13.07 -16.98
CA ASP A 123 28.59 -14.49 -16.79
C ASP A 123 29.36 -15.16 -15.64
N TYR A 124 30.63 -14.76 -15.43
CA TYR A 124 31.43 -15.29 -14.32
C TYR A 124 30.93 -14.82 -12.92
N CYS A 125 30.07 -13.85 -12.84
CA CYS A 125 29.47 -13.37 -11.59
C CYS A 125 28.17 -14.08 -11.23
N HIS A 126 27.63 -14.89 -12.13
CA HIS A 126 26.29 -15.48 -12.05
C HIS A 126 26.01 -16.17 -10.70
N GLU A 127 26.88 -17.09 -10.29
CA GLU A 127 26.69 -17.85 -9.04
C GLU A 127 26.74 -16.94 -7.80
N LYS A 128 27.64 -15.96 -7.77
CA LYS A 128 27.77 -15.01 -6.67
C LYS A 128 26.55 -14.09 -6.57
N PHE A 129 25.99 -13.72 -7.71
CA PHE A 129 24.79 -12.92 -7.75
C PHE A 129 23.58 -13.69 -7.23
N ILE A 130 23.38 -14.92 -7.69
CA ILE A 130 22.32 -15.80 -7.17
C ILE A 130 22.44 -15.94 -5.65
N GLN A 131 23.64 -16.15 -5.13
CA GLN A 131 23.88 -16.24 -3.69
C GLN A 131 23.56 -14.92 -2.97
N ALA A 132 23.93 -13.78 -3.54
CA ALA A 132 23.58 -12.47 -2.98
C ALA A 132 22.06 -12.27 -2.95
N CYS A 133 21.38 -12.62 -4.05
CA CYS A 133 19.91 -12.56 -4.13
C CYS A 133 19.24 -13.46 -3.09
N GLN A 134 19.73 -14.67 -2.88
CA GLN A 134 19.23 -15.59 -1.85
C GLN A 134 19.43 -15.02 -0.44
N ASN A 135 20.60 -14.41 -0.19
CA ASN A 135 20.88 -13.76 1.08
C ASN A 135 19.92 -12.58 1.31
N PHE A 136 19.69 -11.71 0.32
CA PHE A 136 18.72 -10.62 0.45
C PHE A 136 17.33 -11.14 0.80
N ARG A 137 16.88 -12.20 0.12
CA ARG A 137 15.59 -12.83 0.44
C ARG A 137 15.52 -13.38 1.86
N SER A 138 16.62 -13.94 2.39
CA SER A 138 16.65 -14.43 3.78
C SER A 138 16.48 -13.33 4.82
N TYR A 139 16.73 -12.07 4.45
CA TYR A 139 16.52 -10.88 5.27
C TYR A 139 15.27 -10.10 4.86
N ASN A 140 14.36 -10.72 4.10
CA ASN A 140 13.18 -10.05 3.54
C ASN A 140 13.51 -8.78 2.74
N LEU A 141 14.64 -8.77 2.05
CA LEU A 141 15.02 -7.72 1.11
C LEU A 141 14.77 -8.19 -0.32
N TRP A 142 14.19 -7.32 -1.14
CA TRP A 142 13.92 -7.60 -2.55
C TRP A 142 14.87 -6.79 -3.44
N TYR A 143 15.18 -7.31 -4.60
CA TYR A 143 16.11 -6.75 -5.59
C TYR A 143 15.43 -6.73 -6.95
#